data_08ddaffad67b7e88da7e04bf3d9076d9
#
_entry.id   08ddaffad67b7e88da7e04bf3d9076d9
#
_cell.length_a   1.000
_cell.length_b   1.000
_cell.length_c   1.000
_cell.angle_alpha   90.00
_cell.angle_beta   90.00
_cell.angle_gamma   90.00
#
_symmetry.space_group_name_H-M   'P 1'
#
loop_
_entity.id
_entity.type
_entity.pdbx_description
1 polymer ?
#
loop_
_entity_poly.entity_id
_entity_poly.type
_entity_poly.pdbx_seq_one_letter_code
_entity_poly.pdbx_strand_id
1 'polypeptide(L)'
;MVKRSLFEEVGGLDEAFTISLNDVDFCLRLLKKGLLNVFTPFAELYHFESISRGMDDQGEKAERYNRESAMFKERWKEILEKGDPYYNPNFSLDRSDYSLRMNESMNQ
;
A
#
# COMPACT_ATOMS: atom_id res chain seq x y z
N MET A 1 11.88 2.74 -7.97
CA MET A 1 12.57 2.55 -9.27
C MET A 1 12.35 1.13 -9.74
N VAL A 2 12.08 0.91 -11.02
CA VAL A 2 11.86 -0.41 -11.64
C VAL A 2 12.45 -0.41 -13.05
N LYS A 3 12.88 -1.56 -13.54
CA LYS A 3 13.29 -1.68 -14.96
C LYS A 3 12.05 -1.48 -15.85
N ARG A 4 12.22 -0.71 -16.94
CA ARG A 4 11.16 -0.45 -17.91
C ARG A 4 10.55 -1.73 -18.47
N SER A 5 11.39 -2.72 -18.79
CA SER A 5 10.94 -4.01 -19.30
C SER A 5 10.00 -4.74 -18.34
N LEU A 6 10.28 -4.69 -17.03
CA LEU A 6 9.41 -5.28 -16.02
C LEU A 6 8.09 -4.50 -15.86
N PHE A 7 8.16 -3.17 -15.93
CA PHE A 7 6.97 -2.34 -15.91
C PHE A 7 6.02 -2.67 -17.06
N GLU A 8 6.56 -2.80 -18.27
CA GLU A 8 5.79 -3.16 -19.46
C GLU A 8 5.26 -4.60 -19.40
N GLU A 9 6.07 -5.54 -18.89
CA GLU A 9 5.70 -6.94 -18.77
C GLU A 9 4.50 -7.18 -17.85
N VAL A 10 4.40 -6.43 -16.75
CA VAL A 10 3.26 -6.52 -15.82
C VAL A 10 2.09 -5.63 -16.21
N GLY A 11 2.18 -4.91 -17.32
CA GLY A 11 1.12 -4.05 -17.82
C GLY A 11 1.05 -2.67 -17.16
N GLY A 12 2.13 -2.21 -16.53
CA GLY A 12 2.18 -0.90 -15.87
C GLY A 12 1.33 -0.81 -14.61
N LEU A 13 0.88 0.40 -14.29
CA LEU A 13 -0.07 0.64 -13.20
C LEU A 13 -1.49 0.22 -13.63
N ASP A 14 -2.25 -0.36 -12.73
CA ASP A 14 -3.63 -0.75 -13.00
C ASP A 14 -4.55 0.47 -12.90
N GLU A 15 -5.20 0.83 -13.98
CA GLU A 15 -6.10 1.97 -14.08
C GLU A 15 -7.39 1.82 -13.24
N ALA A 16 -7.68 0.60 -12.77
CA ALA A 16 -8.76 0.37 -11.81
C ALA A 16 -8.49 1.08 -10.46
N PHE A 17 -7.22 1.35 -10.15
CA PHE A 17 -6.79 2.17 -9.02
C PHE A 17 -6.37 3.54 -9.52
N THR A 18 -7.30 4.46 -9.60
CA THR A 18 -7.08 5.74 -10.29
C THR A 18 -6.21 6.71 -9.50
N ILE A 19 -6.28 6.68 -8.17
CA ILE A 19 -5.57 7.63 -7.30
C ILE A 19 -4.79 6.92 -6.21
N SER A 20 -5.40 5.97 -5.54
CA SER A 20 -4.84 5.32 -4.37
C SER A 20 -4.51 3.86 -4.65
N LEU A 21 -3.50 3.34 -3.97
CA LEU A 21 -3.12 1.92 -3.98
C LEU A 21 -2.60 1.38 -5.33
N ASN A 22 -2.49 2.21 -6.36
CA ASN A 22 -1.96 1.79 -7.66
C ASN A 22 -0.49 1.38 -7.61
N ASP A 23 0.32 2.10 -6.85
CA ASP A 23 1.72 1.82 -6.59
C ASP A 23 1.92 0.56 -5.73
N VAL A 24 1.11 0.42 -4.68
CA VAL A 24 1.13 -0.77 -3.81
C VAL A 24 0.71 -2.03 -4.58
N ASP A 25 -0.38 -1.94 -5.35
CA ASP A 25 -0.82 -3.02 -6.24
C ASP A 25 0.27 -3.43 -7.24
N PHE A 26 0.94 -2.46 -7.84
CA PHE A 26 2.06 -2.69 -8.74
C PHE A 26 3.20 -3.46 -8.05
N CYS A 27 3.61 -3.03 -6.85
CA CYS A 27 4.63 -3.70 -6.05
C CYS A 27 4.24 -5.13 -5.68
N LEU A 28 2.96 -5.38 -5.35
CA LEU A 28 2.47 -6.73 -5.03
C LEU A 28 2.42 -7.64 -6.27
N ARG A 29 2.12 -7.08 -7.46
CA ARG A 29 2.19 -7.84 -8.71
C ARG A 29 3.63 -8.27 -9.06
N LEU A 30 4.61 -7.41 -8.81
CA LEU A 30 6.02 -7.77 -8.94
C LEU A 30 6.43 -8.85 -7.94
N LEU A 31 5.98 -8.74 -6.68
CA LEU A 31 6.22 -9.75 -5.66
C LEU A 31 5.63 -11.11 -6.05
N LYS A 32 4.42 -11.14 -6.60
CA LYS A 32 3.76 -12.35 -7.11
C LYS A 32 4.54 -13.02 -8.25
N LYS A 33 5.32 -12.27 -9.01
CA LYS A 33 6.24 -12.78 -10.03
C LYS A 33 7.54 -13.36 -9.44
N GLY A 34 7.73 -13.34 -8.14
CA GLY A 34 8.93 -13.80 -7.47
C GLY A 34 10.04 -12.76 -7.40
N LEU A 35 9.72 -11.49 -7.65
CA LEU A 35 10.66 -10.38 -7.53
C LEU A 35 10.58 -9.76 -6.13
N LEU A 36 11.66 -9.12 -5.70
CA LEU A 36 11.74 -8.45 -4.41
C LEU A 36 11.49 -6.96 -4.55
N ASN A 37 10.71 -6.40 -3.63
CA ASN A 37 10.65 -4.96 -3.39
C ASN A 37 11.71 -4.60 -2.36
N VAL A 38 12.68 -3.78 -2.75
CA VAL A 38 13.86 -3.47 -1.94
C VAL A 38 13.84 -2.01 -1.53
N PHE A 39 13.95 -1.76 -0.23
CA PHE A 39 14.26 -0.45 0.31
C PHE A 39 15.76 -0.20 0.29
N THR A 40 16.17 0.98 -0.13
CA THR A 40 17.57 1.43 -0.06
C THR A 40 17.64 2.91 0.29
N PRO A 41 18.47 3.30 1.29
CA PRO A 41 18.63 4.70 1.64
C PRO A 41 19.47 5.50 0.61
N PHE A 42 20.08 4.81 -0.34
CA PHE A 42 20.87 5.44 -1.41
C PHE A 42 20.04 5.94 -2.58
N ALA A 43 18.78 5.49 -2.70
CA ALA A 43 17.83 6.04 -3.66
C ALA A 43 16.99 7.13 -2.97
N GLU A 44 17.46 8.36 -3.08
CA GLU A 44 16.88 9.51 -2.38
C GLU A 44 16.17 10.43 -3.39
N LEU A 45 14.89 10.73 -3.13
CA LEU A 45 14.03 11.57 -3.94
C LEU A 45 13.17 12.46 -3.05
N TYR A 46 12.75 13.61 -3.58
CA TYR A 46 11.73 14.43 -2.94
C TYR A 46 10.34 13.97 -3.36
N HIS A 47 9.43 13.81 -2.40
CA HIS A 47 8.03 13.51 -2.64
C HIS A 47 7.15 14.66 -2.17
N PHE A 48 6.62 15.43 -3.11
CA PHE A 48 5.76 16.59 -2.83
C PHE A 48 4.31 16.11 -2.68
N GLU A 49 3.97 15.60 -1.50
CA GLU A 49 2.61 15.16 -1.21
C GLU A 49 1.64 16.34 -1.12
N SER A 50 0.39 16.11 -1.49
CA SER A 50 -0.74 17.03 -1.36
C SER A 50 -0.68 18.33 -2.18
N ILE A 51 0.40 18.63 -2.89
CA ILE A 51 0.51 19.84 -3.69
C ILE A 51 -0.40 19.79 -4.91
N SER A 52 -0.50 18.63 -5.57
CA SER A 52 -1.29 18.46 -6.80
C SER A 52 -2.71 17.96 -6.56
N ARG A 53 -3.02 17.41 -5.39
CA ARG A 53 -4.30 16.73 -5.10
C ARG A 53 -5.26 17.51 -4.21
N GLY A 54 -4.78 18.52 -3.47
CA GLY A 54 -5.57 19.23 -2.46
C GLY A 54 -5.96 18.34 -1.27
N MET A 55 -6.34 18.96 -0.16
CA MET A 55 -6.81 18.27 1.05
C MET A 55 -8.34 18.15 1.03
N ASP A 56 -8.92 17.40 0.09
CA ASP A 56 -10.36 17.15 0.06
C ASP A 56 -10.66 15.70 0.46
N ASP A 57 -10.89 15.49 1.74
CA ASP A 57 -11.26 14.20 2.32
C ASP A 57 -12.77 13.90 2.30
N GLN A 58 -13.57 14.68 1.59
CA GLN A 58 -15.02 14.58 1.68
C GLN A 58 -15.69 14.35 0.31
N GLY A 59 -16.78 13.56 0.31
CA GLY A 59 -17.64 13.33 -0.83
C GLY A 59 -17.16 12.23 -1.78
N GLU A 60 -17.19 12.49 -3.08
CA GLU A 60 -16.89 11.51 -4.15
C GLU A 60 -15.50 10.88 -4.06
N LYS A 61 -14.51 11.61 -3.50
CA LYS A 61 -13.15 11.10 -3.31
C LYS A 61 -13.09 10.03 -2.22
N ALA A 62 -13.84 10.21 -1.12
CA ALA A 62 -13.92 9.22 -0.05
C ALA A 62 -14.62 7.94 -0.51
N GLU A 63 -15.71 8.07 -1.27
CA GLU A 63 -16.43 6.92 -1.85
C GLU A 63 -15.54 6.13 -2.83
N ARG A 64 -14.79 6.84 -3.67
CA ARG A 64 -13.84 6.22 -4.58
C ARG A 64 -12.73 5.49 -3.82
N TYR A 65 -12.13 6.12 -2.82
CA TYR A 65 -11.11 5.49 -1.97
C TYR A 65 -11.64 4.22 -1.30
N ASN A 66 -12.83 4.27 -0.75
CA ASN A 66 -13.46 3.11 -0.11
C ASN A 66 -13.68 1.96 -1.10
N ARG A 67 -14.12 2.27 -2.31
CA ARG A 67 -14.31 1.30 -3.39
C ARG A 67 -12.99 0.69 -3.85
N GLU A 68 -11.97 1.52 -4.10
CA GLU A 68 -10.63 1.07 -4.50
C GLU A 68 -9.98 0.24 -3.38
N SER A 69 -10.14 0.64 -2.13
CA SER A 69 -9.66 -0.09 -0.96
C SER A 69 -10.32 -1.46 -0.81
N ALA A 70 -11.63 -1.54 -1.01
CA ALA A 70 -12.36 -2.81 -0.98
C ALA A 70 -11.89 -3.76 -2.09
N MET A 71 -11.73 -3.25 -3.30
CA MET A 71 -11.22 -4.01 -4.44
C MET A 71 -9.78 -4.48 -4.21
N PHE A 72 -8.93 -3.64 -3.64
CA PHE A 72 -7.57 -3.98 -3.28
C PHE A 72 -7.51 -5.11 -2.23
N LYS A 73 -8.31 -5.00 -1.18
CA LYS A 73 -8.40 -6.02 -0.13
C LYS A 73 -8.87 -7.37 -0.65
N GLU A 74 -9.82 -7.37 -1.57
CA GLU A 74 -10.29 -8.60 -2.20
C GLU A 74 -9.21 -9.23 -3.10
N ARG A 75 -8.55 -8.43 -3.93
CA ARG A 75 -7.48 -8.90 -4.84
C ARG A 75 -6.30 -9.49 -4.09
N TRP A 76 -5.91 -8.90 -2.99
CA TRP A 76 -4.69 -9.24 -2.24
C TRP A 76 -4.98 -9.93 -0.89
N LYS A 77 -6.19 -10.48 -0.74
CA LYS A 77 -6.66 -11.11 0.49
C LYS A 77 -5.65 -12.08 1.09
N GLU A 78 -5.12 -13.01 0.31
CA GLU A 78 -4.17 -14.02 0.79
C GLU A 78 -2.87 -13.41 1.33
N ILE A 79 -2.36 -12.36 0.70
CA ILE A 79 -1.15 -11.67 1.14
C ILE A 79 -1.44 -10.87 2.41
N LEU A 80 -2.57 -10.19 2.46
CA LEU A 80 -2.98 -9.39 3.62
C LEU A 80 -3.24 -10.26 4.86
N GLU A 81 -3.82 -11.44 4.68
CA GLU A 81 -4.05 -12.41 5.77
C GLU A 81 -2.75 -13.00 6.32
N LYS A 82 -1.75 -13.20 5.48
CA LYS A 82 -0.40 -13.62 5.92
C LYS A 82 0.34 -12.52 6.68
N GLY A 83 -0.02 -11.27 6.45
CA GLY A 83 0.66 -10.10 7.00
C GLY A 83 2.00 -9.80 6.35
N ASP A 84 2.61 -8.70 6.77
CA ASP A 84 3.92 -8.28 6.31
C ASP A 84 5.02 -8.96 7.15
N PRO A 85 5.88 -9.80 6.54
CA PRO A 85 6.96 -10.47 7.27
C PRO A 85 8.03 -9.51 7.81
N TYR A 86 8.09 -8.28 7.30
CA TYR A 86 9.05 -7.26 7.70
C TYR A 86 8.51 -6.28 8.74
N TYR A 87 7.20 -6.33 9.03
CA TYR A 87 6.57 -5.48 10.04
C TYR A 87 6.48 -6.19 11.38
N ASN A 88 6.95 -5.55 12.44
CA ASN A 88 6.93 -6.16 13.77
C ASN A 88 5.49 -6.41 14.24
N PRO A 89 5.14 -7.67 14.57
CA PRO A 89 3.76 -8.03 14.95
C PRO A 89 3.28 -7.39 16.26
N ASN A 90 4.19 -6.84 17.07
CA ASN A 90 3.85 -6.14 18.30
C ASN A 90 3.41 -4.68 18.06
N PHE A 91 3.63 -4.14 16.88
CA PHE A 91 3.19 -2.79 16.55
C PHE A 91 1.74 -2.76 16.09
N SER A 92 1.07 -1.66 16.41
CA SER A 92 -0.30 -1.39 15.96
C SER A 92 -0.36 -1.27 14.44
N LEU A 93 -1.40 -1.84 13.84
CA LEU A 93 -1.73 -1.63 12.42
C LEU A 93 -2.63 -0.41 12.19
N ASP A 94 -3.20 0.14 13.26
CA ASP A 94 -4.15 1.25 13.21
C ASP A 94 -3.48 2.62 13.41
N ARG A 95 -2.18 2.62 13.73
CA ARG A 95 -1.41 3.82 14.04
C ARG A 95 -0.09 3.81 13.28
N SER A 96 0.31 4.99 12.80
CA SER A 96 1.54 5.18 12.04
C SER A 96 2.77 5.55 12.86
N ASP A 97 2.62 5.62 14.19
CA ASP A 97 3.65 6.06 15.13
C ASP A 97 4.47 4.92 15.75
N TYR A 98 4.32 3.69 15.22
CA TYR A 98 4.96 2.47 15.73
C TYR A 98 4.64 2.16 17.19
N SER A 99 3.50 2.63 17.69
CA SER A 99 3.02 2.29 19.04
C SER A 99 2.70 0.81 19.13
N LEU A 100 2.80 0.27 20.35
CA LEU A 100 2.51 -1.13 20.60
C LEU A 100 1.02 -1.44 20.37
N ARG A 101 0.74 -2.64 19.88
CA ARG A 101 -0.62 -3.18 19.79
C ARG A 101 -1.17 -3.37 21.19
N MET A 102 -2.25 -2.68 21.52
CA MET A 102 -2.98 -2.92 22.75
C MET A 102 -3.71 -4.25 22.64
N ASN A 103 -3.37 -5.21 23.49
CA ASN A 103 -4.14 -6.44 23.57
C ASN A 103 -5.51 -6.11 24.17
N GLU A 104 -6.58 -6.43 23.48
CA GLU A 104 -7.97 -6.28 23.97
C GLU A 104 -8.27 -7.08 25.25
N SER A 105 -7.34 -7.92 25.71
CA SER A 105 -7.47 -8.76 26.89
C SER A 105 -7.15 -8.09 28.23
N MET A 106 -6.84 -6.78 28.26
CA MET A 106 -6.60 -6.06 29.52
C MET A 106 -7.80 -5.26 30.06
N ASN A 107 -8.98 -5.39 29.44
CA ASN A 107 -10.23 -4.80 29.91
C ASN A 107 -11.22 -5.89 30.38
N GLN A 108 -10.77 -6.72 31.30
CA GLN A 108 -11.68 -7.52 32.16
C GLN A 108 -11.33 -7.28 33.61
#